data_b2438d97781184ce80d50bb0a5904c19
#
_entry.id   b2438d97781184ce80d50bb0a5904c19
#
_cell.length_a   1.000
_cell.length_b   1.000
_cell.length_c   1.000
_cell.angle_alpha   90.00
_cell.angle_beta   90.00
_cell.angle_gamma   90.00
#
_symmetry.space_group_name_H-M   'P 1'
#
loop_
_entity.id
_entity.type
_entity.pdbx_description
1 polymer ?
#
loop_
_entity_poly.entity_id
_entity_poly.type
_entity_poly.pdbx_seq_one_letter_code
_entity_poly.pdbx_strand_id
1 'polypeptide(L)'
;IDYLIFLDSDDFWKLDCLEQCVKRMEGVDVLWFGVKPFYDGIKEGDFTSTLQLLDFNEEGIILTKDWAKRIREKKQPFFYFSWSGMINFHFLQKIGLKFINEILQEDVPFGILLFLQARSIYVYPKEMIVYRLRAGSIMDFAGKNKKVAQYFRKQTEVFELEEDKRAYHLASSFVRATLTLDAFLQKCDEEIEAIISHYLMPTYVSQALQILNFKKDPLNLVRECVKIQKYIKENGAAIRIKNQLSYKLGEAILK
;
A
#
# COMPACT_ATOMS: atom_id res chain seq x y z
N ILE A 1 10.79 -24.72 -0.50
CA ILE A 1 11.05 -23.27 -0.73
C ILE A 1 11.19 -22.63 0.63
N ASP A 2 12.34 -21.99 0.87
CA ASP A 2 12.64 -21.38 2.17
C ASP A 2 12.33 -19.88 2.15
N TYR A 3 12.56 -19.22 1.02
CA TYR A 3 12.38 -17.78 0.87
C TYR A 3 11.63 -17.42 -0.41
N LEU A 4 10.95 -16.26 -0.38
CA LEU A 4 10.23 -15.67 -1.49
C LEU A 4 10.72 -14.23 -1.70
N ILE A 5 10.91 -13.86 -2.95
CA ILE A 5 11.22 -12.51 -3.38
C ILE A 5 10.40 -12.19 -4.63
N PHE A 6 9.77 -11.03 -4.67
CA PHE A 6 9.01 -10.57 -5.83
C PHE A 6 9.88 -9.71 -6.73
N LEU A 7 9.61 -9.74 -8.01
CA LEU A 7 10.27 -8.90 -9.00
C LEU A 7 9.25 -8.45 -10.05
N ASP A 8 9.13 -7.16 -10.24
CA ASP A 8 8.33 -6.61 -11.33
C ASP A 8 9.04 -6.86 -12.66
N SER A 9 8.26 -7.10 -13.71
CA SER A 9 8.78 -7.58 -15.00
C SER A 9 9.70 -6.61 -15.74
N ASP A 10 9.71 -5.34 -15.34
CA ASP A 10 10.54 -4.27 -15.91
C ASP A 10 11.66 -3.78 -14.97
N ASP A 11 11.77 -4.39 -13.78
CA ASP A 11 12.85 -4.15 -12.82
C ASP A 11 13.95 -5.22 -12.92
N PHE A 12 15.06 -5.02 -12.24
CA PHE A 12 16.14 -6.00 -12.17
C PHE A 12 16.91 -5.94 -10.86
N TRP A 13 17.32 -7.10 -10.36
CA TRP A 13 18.16 -7.21 -9.17
C TRP A 13 19.63 -6.94 -9.51
N LYS A 14 20.41 -6.49 -8.52
CA LYS A 14 21.86 -6.60 -8.59
C LYS A 14 22.28 -8.07 -8.64
N LEU A 15 23.39 -8.35 -9.29
CA LEU A 15 23.86 -9.73 -9.56
C LEU A 15 24.05 -10.55 -8.27
N ASP A 16 24.43 -9.91 -7.19
CA ASP A 16 24.67 -10.54 -5.89
C ASP A 16 23.44 -10.47 -4.94
N CYS A 17 22.29 -9.94 -5.40
CA CYS A 17 21.12 -9.69 -4.56
C CYS A 17 20.69 -10.93 -3.76
N LEU A 18 20.46 -12.06 -4.43
CA LEU A 18 20.01 -13.28 -3.77
C LEU A 18 21.04 -13.80 -2.76
N GLU A 19 22.32 -13.81 -3.12
CA GLU A 19 23.40 -14.25 -2.23
C GLU A 19 23.48 -13.36 -0.99
N GLN A 20 23.39 -12.05 -1.14
CA GLN A 20 23.44 -11.12 -0.01
C GLN A 20 22.19 -11.22 0.89
N CYS A 21 21.02 -11.42 0.30
CA CYS A 21 19.77 -11.55 1.06
C CYS A 21 19.74 -12.88 1.84
N VAL A 22 20.02 -14.01 1.20
CA VAL A 22 19.95 -15.34 1.85
C VAL A 22 20.85 -15.43 3.08
N LYS A 23 22.06 -14.88 3.04
CA LYS A 23 23.00 -14.83 4.18
C LYS A 23 22.41 -14.15 5.43
N ARG A 24 21.40 -13.30 5.26
CA ARG A 24 20.80 -12.47 6.32
C ARG A 24 19.41 -12.95 6.77
N MET A 25 18.92 -14.02 6.17
CA MET A 25 17.56 -14.52 6.44
C MET A 25 17.48 -15.54 7.59
N GLU A 26 18.61 -15.95 8.19
CA GLU A 26 18.59 -16.90 9.29
C GLU A 26 17.87 -16.29 10.52
N GLY A 27 16.77 -16.91 10.95
CA GLY A 27 15.96 -16.44 12.09
C GLY A 27 15.15 -15.17 11.82
N VAL A 28 15.05 -14.72 10.57
CA VAL A 28 14.38 -13.48 10.15
C VAL A 28 13.10 -13.80 9.41
N ASP A 29 12.03 -13.06 9.71
CA ASP A 29 10.74 -13.20 9.02
C ASP A 29 10.73 -12.43 7.68
N VAL A 30 11.31 -11.21 7.65
CA VAL A 30 11.36 -10.33 6.49
C VAL A 30 12.71 -9.64 6.40
N LEU A 31 13.31 -9.62 5.22
CA LEU A 31 14.47 -8.77 4.92
C LEU A 31 14.01 -7.64 4.00
N TRP A 32 14.36 -6.40 4.35
CA TRP A 32 13.98 -5.18 3.64
C TRP A 32 15.23 -4.45 3.16
N PHE A 33 15.38 -4.29 1.85
CA PHE A 33 16.57 -3.72 1.25
C PHE A 33 16.32 -2.39 0.51
N GLY A 34 17.41 -1.67 0.22
CA GLY A 34 17.40 -0.41 -0.51
C GLY A 34 17.07 -0.59 -1.99
N VAL A 35 16.55 0.49 -2.57
CA VAL A 35 16.11 0.59 -3.97
C VAL A 35 16.91 1.66 -4.70
N LYS A 36 17.42 1.35 -5.88
CA LYS A 36 18.06 2.29 -6.79
C LYS A 36 17.10 2.69 -7.91
N PRO A 37 16.74 3.96 -8.09
CA PRO A 37 15.93 4.37 -9.22
C PRO A 37 16.76 4.33 -10.52
N PHE A 38 16.11 3.94 -11.60
CA PHE A 38 16.64 4.02 -12.97
C PHE A 38 15.65 4.75 -13.87
N TYR A 39 16.01 5.95 -14.31
CA TYR A 39 15.17 6.81 -15.14
C TYR A 39 15.39 6.48 -16.62
N ASP A 40 14.49 5.69 -17.18
CA ASP A 40 14.56 5.19 -18.54
C ASP A 40 13.84 6.13 -19.53
N GLY A 41 14.62 6.96 -20.22
CA GLY A 41 14.12 7.90 -21.22
C GLY A 41 13.27 9.05 -20.67
N ILE A 42 13.28 9.27 -19.36
CA ILE A 42 12.61 10.38 -18.69
C ILE A 42 13.61 11.20 -17.87
N LYS A 43 13.25 12.45 -17.55
CA LYS A 43 14.08 13.30 -16.69
C LYS A 43 14.19 12.68 -15.28
N GLU A 44 15.39 12.71 -14.72
CA GLU A 44 15.59 12.35 -13.32
C GLU A 44 14.73 13.21 -12.38
N GLY A 45 14.16 12.57 -11.38
CA GLY A 45 13.31 13.18 -10.37
C GLY A 45 13.74 12.77 -8.96
N ASP A 46 13.04 13.26 -7.97
CA ASP A 46 13.31 13.01 -6.55
C ASP A 46 12.64 11.71 -6.09
N PHE A 47 13.19 10.56 -6.50
CA PHE A 47 12.74 9.28 -5.96
C PHE A 47 13.36 9.03 -4.58
N THR A 48 12.51 8.70 -3.62
CA THR A 48 12.95 8.31 -2.27
C THR A 48 12.21 7.01 -1.88
N SER A 49 12.96 5.96 -1.60
CA SER A 49 12.38 4.68 -1.17
C SER A 49 11.75 4.79 0.21
N THR A 50 10.79 3.92 0.53
CA THR A 50 10.14 3.87 1.85
C THR A 50 11.16 3.67 2.98
N LEU A 51 12.21 2.88 2.72
CA LEU A 51 13.30 2.66 3.67
C LEU A 51 14.03 3.97 4.01
N GLN A 52 14.32 4.80 3.00
CA GLN A 52 14.93 6.12 3.18
C GLN A 52 13.97 7.12 3.83
N LEU A 53 12.69 7.14 3.42
CA LEU A 53 11.66 7.99 4.02
C LEU A 53 11.49 7.74 5.51
N LEU A 54 11.63 6.48 5.94
CA LEU A 54 11.59 6.08 7.34
C LEU A 54 12.97 6.16 8.04
N ASP A 55 14.02 6.59 7.32
CA ASP A 55 15.37 6.82 7.85
C ASP A 55 16.00 5.55 8.49
N PHE A 56 15.80 4.42 7.86
CA PHE A 56 16.46 3.17 8.21
C PHE A 56 17.78 3.04 7.44
N ASN A 57 18.83 3.71 7.94
CA ASN A 57 20.13 3.83 7.26
C ASN A 57 21.17 2.84 7.76
N GLU A 58 20.90 2.13 8.85
CA GLU A 58 21.82 1.17 9.47
C GLU A 58 21.33 -0.25 9.23
N GLU A 59 22.29 -1.15 8.97
CA GLU A 59 22.04 -2.57 8.81
C GLU A 59 21.77 -3.22 10.18
N GLY A 60 20.68 -4.00 10.28
CA GLY A 60 20.37 -4.69 11.53
C GLY A 60 18.95 -5.19 11.62
N ILE A 61 18.63 -5.86 12.72
CA ILE A 61 17.30 -6.39 13.00
C ILE A 61 16.49 -5.35 13.77
N ILE A 62 15.26 -5.12 13.31
CA ILE A 62 14.25 -4.31 13.99
C ILE A 62 13.00 -5.16 14.27
N LEU A 63 12.21 -4.72 15.23
CA LEU A 63 10.90 -5.30 15.53
C LEU A 63 9.78 -4.47 14.88
N THR A 64 8.61 -5.04 14.76
CA THR A 64 7.40 -4.33 14.27
C THR A 64 7.18 -3.00 14.99
N LYS A 65 7.38 -2.96 16.32
CA LYS A 65 7.22 -1.72 17.09
C LYS A 65 8.23 -0.63 16.72
N ASP A 66 9.44 -1.00 16.30
CA ASP A 66 10.46 -0.03 15.90
C ASP A 66 10.08 0.60 14.55
N TRP A 67 9.57 -0.22 13.62
CA TRP A 67 9.00 0.25 12.37
C TRP A 67 7.80 1.19 12.61
N ALA A 68 6.85 0.81 13.47
CA ALA A 68 5.69 1.64 13.78
C ALA A 68 6.09 2.98 14.44
N LYS A 69 7.04 2.95 15.38
CA LYS A 69 7.59 4.18 15.99
C LYS A 69 8.22 5.10 14.94
N ARG A 70 8.94 4.56 13.97
CA ARG A 70 9.55 5.34 12.89
C ARG A 70 8.51 6.00 11.99
N ILE A 71 7.38 5.31 11.70
CA ILE A 71 6.23 5.92 11.01
C ILE A 71 5.73 7.16 11.76
N ARG A 72 5.59 7.08 13.08
CA ARG A 72 5.18 8.20 13.93
C ARG A 72 6.21 9.34 13.92
N GLU A 73 7.47 9.04 14.11
CA GLU A 73 8.57 10.02 14.18
C GLU A 73 8.73 10.79 12.87
N LYS A 74 8.69 10.08 11.75
CA LYS A 74 8.82 10.66 10.40
C LYS A 74 7.50 11.21 9.87
N LYS A 75 6.38 10.98 10.56
CA LYS A 75 5.01 11.34 10.12
C LYS A 75 4.74 10.84 8.70
N GLN A 76 5.28 9.66 8.38
CA GLN A 76 5.22 9.08 7.04
C GLN A 76 3.91 8.32 6.84
N PRO A 77 3.01 8.81 5.96
CA PRO A 77 1.70 8.19 5.75
C PRO A 77 1.70 7.08 4.71
N PHE A 78 2.81 6.85 4.01
CA PHE A 78 2.91 5.86 2.95
C PHE A 78 3.90 4.76 3.32
N PHE A 79 3.52 3.53 3.03
CA PHE A 79 4.39 2.37 3.14
C PHE A 79 4.11 1.41 2.00
N TYR A 80 5.16 1.10 1.25
CA TYR A 80 5.13 0.19 0.12
C TYR A 80 6.16 -0.90 0.36
N PHE A 81 5.74 -2.15 0.29
CA PHE A 81 6.64 -3.30 0.39
C PHE A 81 6.04 -4.51 -0.32
N SER A 82 6.74 -5.02 -1.30
CA SER A 82 6.61 -6.39 -1.84
C SER A 82 7.89 -6.77 -2.59
N TRP A 83 8.30 -5.94 -3.52
CA TRP A 83 9.45 -6.11 -4.42
C TRP A 83 10.79 -5.61 -3.83
N SER A 84 10.78 -4.90 -2.71
CA SER A 84 11.99 -4.36 -2.07
C SER A 84 12.51 -5.21 -0.91
N GLY A 85 12.31 -6.52 -0.96
CA GLY A 85 12.76 -7.40 0.11
C GLY A 85 12.59 -8.87 -0.17
N MET A 86 13.02 -9.68 0.80
CA MET A 86 12.90 -11.13 0.82
C MET A 86 12.06 -11.55 2.03
N ILE A 87 11.22 -12.56 1.87
CA ILE A 87 10.27 -13.03 2.89
C ILE A 87 10.57 -14.49 3.21
N ASN A 88 10.60 -14.85 4.47
CA ASN A 88 10.61 -16.24 4.90
C ASN A 88 9.29 -16.90 4.46
N PHE A 89 9.38 -17.91 3.61
CA PHE A 89 8.19 -18.51 3.02
C PHE A 89 7.34 -19.28 4.05
N HIS A 90 7.97 -19.93 5.02
CA HIS A 90 7.25 -20.61 6.11
C HIS A 90 6.51 -19.61 7.00
N PHE A 91 7.11 -18.46 7.29
CA PHE A 91 6.43 -17.36 7.98
C PHE A 91 5.22 -16.87 7.18
N LEU A 92 5.39 -16.59 5.88
CA LEU A 92 4.30 -16.14 5.01
C LEU A 92 3.15 -17.15 4.96
N GLN A 93 3.46 -18.46 4.84
CA GLN A 93 2.45 -19.52 4.88
C GLN A 93 1.73 -19.57 6.23
N LYS A 94 2.47 -19.44 7.35
CA LYS A 94 1.91 -19.48 8.71
C LYS A 94 0.91 -18.36 8.95
N ILE A 95 1.19 -17.13 8.49
CA ILE A 95 0.26 -16.00 8.64
C ILE A 95 -0.86 -16.02 7.60
N GLY A 96 -0.77 -16.84 6.56
CA GLY A 96 -1.77 -16.96 5.50
C GLY A 96 -2.01 -15.68 4.71
N LEU A 97 -1.04 -14.74 4.70
CA LEU A 97 -1.17 -13.46 4.02
C LEU A 97 -1.12 -13.65 2.51
N LYS A 98 -2.06 -13.01 1.82
CA LYS A 98 -2.16 -12.99 0.35
C LYS A 98 -2.40 -11.57 -0.12
N PHE A 99 -2.05 -11.29 -1.37
CA PHE A 99 -2.47 -10.07 -2.04
C PHE A 99 -4.00 -9.99 -2.14
N ILE A 100 -4.53 -8.78 -2.00
CA ILE A 100 -5.96 -8.53 -2.26
C ILE A 100 -6.15 -8.56 -3.78
N ASN A 101 -7.03 -9.42 -4.27
CA ASN A 101 -7.28 -9.55 -5.69
C ASN A 101 -7.92 -8.29 -6.28
N GLU A 102 -7.59 -7.99 -7.54
CA GLU A 102 -8.25 -6.96 -8.35
C GLU A 102 -8.22 -5.55 -7.74
N ILE A 103 -7.16 -5.20 -7.02
CA ILE A 103 -6.90 -3.84 -6.57
C ILE A 103 -5.65 -3.27 -7.24
N LEU A 104 -5.57 -1.95 -7.29
CA LEU A 104 -4.33 -1.21 -7.58
C LEU A 104 -3.57 -0.98 -6.29
N GLN A 105 -2.24 -0.93 -6.38
CA GLN A 105 -1.35 -0.76 -5.22
C GLN A 105 -1.54 -1.86 -4.18
N GLU A 106 -1.60 -3.11 -4.63
CA GLU A 106 -1.74 -4.29 -3.80
C GLU A 106 -0.57 -4.51 -2.84
N ASP A 107 0.59 -3.95 -3.17
CA ASP A 107 1.80 -3.92 -2.36
C ASP A 107 1.64 -3.12 -1.05
N VAL A 108 0.76 -2.11 -1.04
CA VAL A 108 0.47 -1.27 0.12
C VAL A 108 -0.14 -2.08 1.28
N PRO A 109 -1.35 -2.65 1.16
CA PRO A 109 -1.93 -3.44 2.25
C PRO A 109 -1.12 -4.70 2.54
N PHE A 110 -0.51 -5.32 1.53
CA PHE A 110 0.34 -6.49 1.72
C PHE A 110 1.55 -6.16 2.59
N GLY A 111 2.29 -5.11 2.27
CA GLY A 111 3.47 -4.70 3.02
C GLY A 111 3.15 -4.32 4.46
N ILE A 112 2.11 -3.54 4.69
CA ILE A 112 1.68 -3.15 6.05
C ILE A 112 1.30 -4.39 6.86
N LEU A 113 0.45 -5.28 6.32
CA LEU A 113 0.01 -6.48 7.01
C LEU A 113 1.15 -7.47 7.26
N LEU A 114 2.13 -7.53 6.37
CA LEU A 114 3.33 -8.35 6.54
C LEU A 114 4.16 -7.84 7.72
N PHE A 115 4.44 -6.53 7.75
CA PHE A 115 5.26 -5.90 8.81
C PHE A 115 4.56 -5.91 10.17
N LEU A 116 3.24 -5.79 10.21
CA LEU A 116 2.45 -5.90 11.45
C LEU A 116 2.49 -7.31 12.07
N GLN A 117 2.83 -8.34 11.29
CA GLN A 117 2.88 -9.73 11.73
C GLN A 117 4.30 -10.27 11.89
N ALA A 118 5.29 -9.58 11.34
CA ALA A 118 6.69 -9.98 11.44
C ALA A 118 7.22 -9.76 12.85
N ARG A 119 7.92 -10.76 13.41
CA ARG A 119 8.61 -10.67 14.70
C ARG A 119 10.01 -10.08 14.56
N SER A 120 10.62 -10.30 13.41
CA SER A 120 11.97 -9.84 13.09
C SER A 120 12.05 -9.37 11.65
N ILE A 121 12.50 -8.14 11.45
CA ILE A 121 12.68 -7.51 10.14
C ILE A 121 14.15 -7.13 10.04
N TYR A 122 14.86 -7.71 9.08
CA TYR A 122 16.25 -7.35 8.81
C TYR A 122 16.28 -6.16 7.84
N VAL A 123 16.76 -5.03 8.30
CA VAL A 123 17.02 -3.84 7.48
C VAL A 123 18.37 -4.00 6.80
N TYR A 124 18.38 -3.94 5.46
CA TYR A 124 19.58 -3.96 4.64
C TYR A 124 19.60 -2.73 3.72
N PRO A 125 20.17 -1.58 4.13
CA PRO A 125 19.99 -0.32 3.43
C PRO A 125 20.73 -0.25 2.08
N LYS A 126 21.48 -1.29 1.72
CA LYS A 126 22.11 -1.38 0.39
C LYS A 126 21.06 -1.58 -0.71
N GLU A 127 21.26 -0.89 -1.81
CA GLU A 127 20.42 -1.00 -3.00
C GLU A 127 20.60 -2.38 -3.65
N MET A 128 19.59 -3.25 -3.57
CA MET A 128 19.63 -4.61 -4.14
C MET A 128 18.75 -4.74 -5.39
N ILE A 129 17.82 -3.81 -5.60
CA ILE A 129 16.98 -3.76 -6.80
C ILE A 129 17.16 -2.42 -7.51
N VAL A 130 17.06 -2.45 -8.82
CA VAL A 130 17.02 -1.27 -9.69
C VAL A 130 15.60 -1.11 -10.21
N TYR A 131 14.92 -0.09 -9.72
CA TYR A 131 13.54 0.23 -10.02
C TYR A 131 13.44 1.10 -11.26
N ARG A 132 12.80 0.60 -12.30
CA ARG A 132 12.70 1.27 -13.60
C ARG A 132 11.56 2.27 -13.64
N LEU A 133 11.89 3.54 -13.76
CA LEU A 133 10.95 4.65 -13.94
C LEU A 133 10.92 5.05 -15.41
N ARG A 134 9.78 4.91 -16.09
CA ARG A 134 9.61 5.21 -17.51
C ARG A 134 8.27 5.83 -17.82
N ALA A 135 8.18 6.54 -18.92
CA ALA A 135 6.89 7.04 -19.42
C ALA A 135 5.93 5.88 -19.72
N GLY A 136 4.66 6.07 -19.40
CA GLY A 136 3.61 5.08 -19.65
C GLY A 136 3.59 3.90 -18.66
N SER A 137 4.38 3.91 -17.59
CA SER A 137 4.26 2.92 -16.51
C SER A 137 2.90 3.04 -15.80
N ILE A 138 2.47 2.02 -15.07
CA ILE A 138 1.20 2.07 -14.31
C ILE A 138 1.20 3.25 -13.32
N MET A 139 2.35 3.56 -12.74
CA MET A 139 2.55 4.64 -11.76
C MET A 139 2.82 6.02 -12.37
N ASP A 140 2.90 6.13 -13.70
CA ASP A 140 2.96 7.44 -14.36
C ASP A 140 1.59 8.13 -14.31
N PHE A 141 1.28 8.82 -13.22
CA PHE A 141 -0.01 9.51 -13.01
C PHE A 141 -0.21 10.71 -13.95
N ALA A 142 0.84 11.24 -14.57
CA ALA A 142 0.78 12.34 -15.53
C ALA A 142 0.41 11.88 -16.95
N GLY A 143 0.50 10.59 -17.25
CA GLY A 143 0.20 10.03 -18.58
C GLY A 143 -1.27 10.16 -18.93
N LYS A 144 -1.58 10.97 -19.95
CA LYS A 144 -2.91 11.05 -20.58
C LYS A 144 -3.17 9.74 -21.34
N ASN A 145 -4.39 9.20 -21.27
CA ASN A 145 -4.86 8.00 -22.04
C ASN A 145 -4.53 6.61 -21.46
N LYS A 146 -4.45 6.44 -20.16
CA LYS A 146 -4.31 5.12 -19.58
C LYS A 146 -5.67 4.42 -19.47
N LYS A 147 -5.73 3.21 -20.03
CA LYS A 147 -6.90 2.33 -19.89
C LYS A 147 -6.93 1.68 -18.51
N VAL A 148 -8.12 1.41 -18.01
CA VAL A 148 -8.30 0.59 -16.81
C VAL A 148 -7.77 -0.84 -17.06
N ALA A 149 -7.26 -1.48 -16.02
CA ALA A 149 -6.77 -2.86 -16.10
C ALA A 149 -7.85 -3.80 -16.65
N GLN A 150 -7.46 -4.74 -17.49
CA GLN A 150 -8.40 -5.63 -18.20
C GLN A 150 -9.31 -6.40 -17.24
N TYR A 151 -8.78 -6.87 -16.12
CA TYR A 151 -9.53 -7.61 -15.11
C TYR A 151 -10.61 -6.77 -14.40
N PHE A 152 -10.51 -5.44 -14.46
CA PHE A 152 -11.45 -4.52 -13.81
C PHE A 152 -12.40 -3.80 -14.78
N ARG A 153 -12.31 -4.07 -16.08
CA ARG A 153 -13.13 -3.39 -17.11
C ARG A 153 -14.61 -3.59 -16.90
N LYS A 154 -15.03 -4.84 -16.63
CA LYS A 154 -16.45 -5.19 -16.45
C LYS A 154 -17.09 -4.38 -15.32
N GLN A 155 -16.39 -4.18 -14.21
CA GLN A 155 -16.86 -3.44 -13.05
C GLN A 155 -17.00 -1.94 -13.33
N THR A 156 -16.34 -1.44 -14.38
CA THR A 156 -16.30 -0.01 -14.72
C THR A 156 -17.04 0.34 -16.02
N GLU A 157 -17.73 -0.60 -16.66
CA GLU A 157 -18.50 -0.38 -17.89
C GLU A 157 -19.58 0.70 -17.76
N VAL A 158 -20.04 0.97 -16.54
CA VAL A 158 -21.02 2.01 -16.23
C VAL A 158 -20.49 3.44 -16.42
N PHE A 159 -19.16 3.62 -16.51
CA PHE A 159 -18.52 4.89 -16.77
C PHE A 159 -18.16 5.04 -18.23
N GLU A 160 -18.36 6.20 -18.80
CA GLU A 160 -18.05 6.49 -20.21
C GLU A 160 -16.55 6.79 -20.41
N LEU A 161 -15.96 7.61 -19.51
CA LEU A 161 -14.59 8.07 -19.62
C LEU A 161 -13.60 7.08 -18.99
N GLU A 162 -12.50 6.81 -19.68
CA GLU A 162 -11.44 5.94 -19.15
C GLU A 162 -10.78 6.49 -17.89
N GLU A 163 -10.72 7.82 -17.75
CA GLU A 163 -10.24 8.47 -16.53
C GLU A 163 -11.14 8.19 -15.32
N ASP A 164 -12.46 8.21 -15.49
CA ASP A 164 -13.42 7.87 -14.43
C ASP A 164 -13.32 6.41 -14.04
N LYS A 165 -13.19 5.51 -15.03
CA LYS A 165 -12.98 4.07 -14.78
C LYS A 165 -11.75 3.82 -13.92
N ARG A 166 -10.65 4.49 -14.26
CA ARG A 166 -9.39 4.35 -13.53
C ARG A 166 -9.46 4.98 -12.15
N ALA A 167 -10.02 6.18 -12.03
CA ALA A 167 -10.18 6.85 -10.75
C ALA A 167 -11.10 6.06 -9.81
N TYR A 168 -12.19 5.46 -10.34
CA TYR A 168 -13.04 4.58 -9.56
C TYR A 168 -12.30 3.31 -9.14
N HIS A 169 -11.51 2.69 -10.03
CA HIS A 169 -10.69 1.53 -9.70
C HIS A 169 -9.72 1.85 -8.55
N LEU A 170 -9.04 2.99 -8.60
CA LEU A 170 -8.12 3.41 -7.55
C LEU A 170 -8.87 3.64 -6.21
N ALA A 171 -9.96 4.39 -6.23
CA ALA A 171 -10.75 4.66 -5.02
C ALA A 171 -11.32 3.36 -4.42
N SER A 172 -11.87 2.47 -5.24
CA SER A 172 -12.38 1.16 -4.80
C SER A 172 -11.29 0.27 -4.22
N SER A 173 -10.08 0.33 -4.78
CA SER A 173 -8.90 -0.38 -4.27
C SER A 173 -8.54 0.10 -2.87
N PHE A 174 -8.50 1.41 -2.65
CA PHE A 174 -8.25 1.98 -1.33
C PHE A 174 -9.36 1.65 -0.31
N VAL A 175 -10.64 1.62 -0.71
CA VAL A 175 -11.71 1.16 0.20
C VAL A 175 -11.42 -0.26 0.68
N ARG A 176 -11.16 -1.19 -0.25
CA ARG A 176 -10.91 -2.60 0.07
C ARG A 176 -9.64 -2.79 0.92
N ALA A 177 -8.55 -2.10 0.55
CA ALA A 177 -7.30 -2.10 1.32
C ALA A 177 -7.51 -1.57 2.75
N THR A 178 -8.18 -0.42 2.89
CA THR A 178 -8.42 0.23 4.19
C THR A 178 -9.30 -0.64 5.10
N LEU A 179 -10.35 -1.25 4.56
CA LEU A 179 -11.21 -2.18 5.32
C LEU A 179 -10.42 -3.41 5.81
N THR A 180 -9.53 -3.94 4.98
CA THR A 180 -8.69 -5.08 5.35
C THR A 180 -7.71 -4.71 6.46
N LEU A 181 -7.09 -3.53 6.36
CA LEU A 181 -6.21 -3.01 7.40
C LEU A 181 -6.97 -2.75 8.71
N ASP A 182 -8.14 -2.11 8.65
CA ASP A 182 -8.99 -1.86 9.82
C ASP A 182 -9.34 -3.14 10.57
N ALA A 183 -9.78 -4.16 9.84
CA ALA A 183 -10.11 -5.46 10.43
C ALA A 183 -8.92 -6.16 11.10
N PHE A 184 -7.71 -5.92 10.60
CA PHE A 184 -6.49 -6.49 11.17
C PHE A 184 -5.99 -5.70 12.39
N LEU A 185 -6.04 -4.36 12.35
CA LEU A 185 -5.55 -3.49 13.42
C LEU A 185 -6.24 -3.77 14.77
N GLN A 186 -7.49 -4.20 14.75
CA GLN A 186 -8.24 -4.62 15.95
C GLN A 186 -7.59 -5.78 16.71
N LYS A 187 -6.61 -6.47 16.11
CA LYS A 187 -5.89 -7.61 16.69
C LYS A 187 -4.45 -7.27 17.08
N CYS A 188 -4.03 -6.05 16.81
CA CYS A 188 -2.69 -5.57 17.10
C CYS A 188 -2.55 -5.16 18.58
N ASP A 189 -1.29 -5.04 19.02
CA ASP A 189 -0.96 -4.34 20.27
C ASP A 189 -1.47 -2.89 20.23
N GLU A 190 -1.98 -2.39 21.36
CA GLU A 190 -2.61 -1.08 21.47
C GLU A 190 -1.69 0.08 21.03
N GLU A 191 -0.38 0.01 21.34
CA GLU A 191 0.56 1.05 20.93
C GLU A 191 0.73 1.06 19.41
N ILE A 192 0.86 -0.10 18.80
CA ILE A 192 1.00 -0.26 17.34
C ILE A 192 -0.29 0.17 16.64
N GLU A 193 -1.43 -0.30 17.12
CA GLU A 193 -2.76 0.07 16.60
C GLU A 193 -2.93 1.59 16.61
N ALA A 194 -2.65 2.25 17.74
CA ALA A 194 -2.77 3.70 17.89
C ALA A 194 -1.85 4.45 16.91
N ILE A 195 -0.61 4.00 16.72
CA ILE A 195 0.33 4.63 15.79
C ILE A 195 -0.19 4.51 14.34
N ILE A 196 -0.54 3.32 13.92
CA ILE A 196 -1.00 3.08 12.54
C ILE A 196 -2.31 3.81 12.27
N SER A 197 -3.26 3.75 13.21
CA SER A 197 -4.55 4.45 13.12
C SER A 197 -4.39 5.97 13.04
N HIS A 198 -3.39 6.54 13.72
CA HIS A 198 -3.20 7.99 13.75
C HIS A 198 -2.37 8.53 12.56
N TYR A 199 -1.35 7.81 12.12
CA TYR A 199 -0.37 8.33 11.17
C TYR A 199 -0.52 7.77 9.74
N LEU A 200 -1.03 6.55 9.60
CA LEU A 200 -1.13 5.84 8.33
C LEU A 200 -2.58 5.83 7.80
N MET A 201 -3.52 5.34 8.59
CA MET A 201 -4.91 5.16 8.18
C MET A 201 -5.60 6.42 7.65
N PRO A 202 -5.39 7.65 8.19
CA PRO A 202 -6.06 8.84 7.64
C PRO A 202 -5.77 9.10 6.17
N THR A 203 -4.56 8.80 5.70
CA THR A 203 -4.19 8.94 4.29
C THR A 203 -4.91 7.92 3.43
N TYR A 204 -4.92 6.66 3.83
CA TYR A 204 -5.62 5.60 3.08
C TYR A 204 -7.12 5.81 3.06
N VAL A 205 -7.70 6.25 4.17
CA VAL A 205 -9.12 6.64 4.24
C VAL A 205 -9.42 7.83 3.32
N SER A 206 -8.55 8.83 3.27
CA SER A 206 -8.72 9.97 2.35
C SER A 206 -8.76 9.52 0.89
N GLN A 207 -7.92 8.58 0.49
CA GLN A 207 -7.95 7.98 -0.85
C GLN A 207 -9.21 7.13 -1.08
N ALA A 208 -9.60 6.33 -0.11
CA ALA A 208 -10.82 5.51 -0.16
C ALA A 208 -12.07 6.38 -0.35
N LEU A 209 -12.16 7.49 0.36
CA LEU A 209 -13.32 8.40 0.31
C LEU A 209 -13.45 9.16 -1.02
N GLN A 210 -12.46 9.11 -1.93
CA GLN A 210 -12.63 9.61 -3.30
C GLN A 210 -13.77 8.87 -4.03
N ILE A 211 -14.16 7.67 -3.57
CA ILE A 211 -15.31 6.93 -4.13
C ILE A 211 -16.62 7.73 -4.02
N LEU A 212 -16.73 8.65 -3.07
CA LEU A 212 -17.90 9.53 -2.90
C LEU A 212 -18.08 10.54 -4.05
N ASN A 213 -17.06 10.77 -4.86
CA ASN A 213 -17.14 11.68 -6.01
C ASN A 213 -17.89 11.07 -7.20
N PHE A 214 -18.14 9.76 -7.19
CA PHE A 214 -18.81 9.06 -8.29
C PHE A 214 -20.32 9.01 -8.07
N LYS A 215 -21.08 9.27 -9.13
CA LYS A 215 -22.57 9.14 -9.13
C LYS A 215 -23.01 7.68 -9.13
N LYS A 216 -22.18 6.78 -9.66
CA LYS A 216 -22.43 5.33 -9.76
C LYS A 216 -21.40 4.58 -8.93
N ASP A 217 -21.83 3.61 -8.18
CA ASP A 217 -20.99 2.73 -7.34
C ASP A 217 -21.30 1.26 -7.66
N PRO A 218 -20.77 0.74 -8.78
CA PRO A 218 -21.08 -0.61 -9.23
C PRO A 218 -20.63 -1.72 -8.28
N LEU A 219 -19.66 -1.45 -7.42
CA LEU A 219 -19.19 -2.39 -6.39
C LEU A 219 -19.89 -2.19 -5.03
N ASN A 220 -20.78 -1.18 -4.91
CA ASN A 220 -21.54 -0.89 -3.71
C ASN A 220 -20.68 -0.67 -2.45
N LEU A 221 -19.52 -0.02 -2.63
CA LEU A 221 -18.52 0.18 -1.58
C LEU A 221 -18.77 1.42 -0.73
N VAL A 222 -19.58 2.37 -1.19
CA VAL A 222 -19.91 3.60 -0.43
C VAL A 222 -20.47 3.24 0.95
N ARG A 223 -21.34 2.23 1.04
CA ARG A 223 -21.88 1.75 2.33
C ARG A 223 -20.82 1.21 3.27
N GLU A 224 -19.75 0.62 2.74
CA GLU A 224 -18.65 0.08 3.54
C GLU A 224 -17.78 1.18 4.14
N CYS A 225 -17.78 2.39 3.54
CA CYS A 225 -17.01 3.53 4.03
C CYS A 225 -17.40 3.98 5.44
N VAL A 226 -18.60 3.63 5.91
CA VAL A 226 -19.03 3.90 7.30
C VAL A 226 -18.07 3.26 8.32
N LYS A 227 -17.55 2.08 8.01
CA LYS A 227 -16.66 1.34 8.92
C LYS A 227 -15.32 2.05 9.15
N ILE A 228 -14.87 2.82 8.16
CA ILE A 228 -13.58 3.50 8.19
C ILE A 228 -13.67 4.99 8.54
N GLN A 229 -14.88 5.55 8.69
CA GLN A 229 -15.08 6.98 8.99
C GLN A 229 -14.45 7.42 10.33
N LYS A 230 -14.21 6.49 11.26
CA LYS A 230 -13.55 6.76 12.55
C LYS A 230 -12.14 7.32 12.42
N TYR A 231 -11.46 7.07 11.29
CA TYR A 231 -10.13 7.61 11.00
C TYR A 231 -10.14 9.03 10.40
N ILE A 232 -11.30 9.58 10.11
CA ILE A 232 -11.44 10.94 9.59
C ILE A 232 -11.21 11.91 10.74
N LYS A 233 -10.10 12.66 10.69
CA LYS A 233 -9.80 13.67 11.72
C LYS A 233 -10.88 14.76 11.73
N GLU A 234 -11.31 15.16 12.93
CA GLU A 234 -12.34 16.18 13.10
C GLU A 234 -11.79 17.58 12.77
N ASN A 235 -12.07 18.03 11.56
CA ASN A 235 -11.88 19.40 11.09
C ASN A 235 -13.05 19.77 10.16
N GLY A 236 -13.13 21.02 9.70
CA GLY A 236 -14.24 21.46 8.83
C GLY A 236 -14.38 20.65 7.53
N ALA A 237 -13.29 20.09 7.00
CA ALA A 237 -13.33 19.20 5.85
C ALA A 237 -13.90 17.83 6.23
N ALA A 238 -13.53 17.28 7.40
CA ALA A 238 -14.05 16.02 7.91
C ALA A 238 -15.57 16.07 8.11
N ILE A 239 -16.10 17.17 8.64
CA ILE A 239 -17.55 17.38 8.79
C ILE A 239 -18.25 17.33 7.44
N ARG A 240 -17.69 17.99 6.40
CA ARG A 240 -18.25 17.94 5.03
C ARG A 240 -18.24 16.54 4.47
N ILE A 241 -17.16 15.78 4.65
CA ILE A 241 -17.03 14.38 4.20
C ILE A 241 -18.05 13.50 4.93
N LYS A 242 -18.18 13.62 6.25
CA LYS A 242 -19.17 12.87 7.04
C LYS A 242 -20.61 13.15 6.56
N ASN A 243 -20.93 14.42 6.28
CA ASN A 243 -22.24 14.80 5.75
C ASN A 243 -22.47 14.23 4.34
N GLN A 244 -21.47 14.28 3.46
CA GLN A 244 -21.55 13.70 2.13
C GLN A 244 -21.71 12.17 2.18
N LEU A 245 -20.99 11.50 3.07
CA LEU A 245 -21.12 10.07 3.29
C LEU A 245 -22.52 9.70 3.78
N SER A 246 -23.06 10.44 4.78
CA SER A 246 -24.41 10.23 5.29
C SER A 246 -25.49 10.41 4.21
N TYR A 247 -25.35 11.42 3.35
CA TYR A 247 -26.24 11.63 2.22
C TYR A 247 -26.18 10.48 1.23
N LYS A 248 -24.96 10.08 0.80
CA LYS A 248 -24.75 8.96 -0.13
C LYS A 248 -25.25 7.63 0.41
N LEU A 249 -25.12 7.40 1.70
CA LEU A 249 -25.69 6.22 2.37
C LEU A 249 -27.21 6.25 2.33
N GLY A 250 -27.83 7.40 2.59
CA GLY A 250 -29.26 7.57 2.44
C GLY A 250 -29.73 7.20 1.03
N GLU A 251 -29.07 7.71 0.00
CA GLU A 251 -29.37 7.35 -1.40
C GLU A 251 -29.21 5.85 -1.69
N ALA A 252 -28.19 5.19 -1.08
CA ALA A 252 -27.92 3.76 -1.29
C ALA A 252 -28.90 2.84 -0.56
N ILE A 253 -29.51 3.30 0.53
CA ILE A 253 -30.52 2.54 1.30
C ILE A 253 -31.91 2.63 0.64
N LEU A 254 -32.20 3.77 -0.03
CA LEU A 254 -33.50 4.01 -0.68
C LEU A 254 -33.62 3.41 -2.09
N LYS A 255 -32.56 2.83 -2.63
CA LYS A 255 -32.51 2.06 -3.90
C LYS A 255 -32.50 0.57 -3.62
#